data_c57b704e9878d1735c5605ce0e5a7040
#
_entry.id   c57b704e9878d1735c5605ce0e5a7040
#
_cell.length_a   1.000
_cell.length_b   1.000
_cell.length_c   1.000
_cell.angle_alpha   90.00
_cell.angle_beta   90.00
_cell.angle_gamma   90.00
#
_symmetry.space_group_name_H-M   'P 1'
#
loop_
_entity.id
_entity.type
_entity.pdbx_description
1 polymer ?
#
loop_
_entity_poly.entity_id
_entity_poly.type
_entity_poly.pdbx_seq_one_letter_code
_entity_poly.pdbx_strand_id
1 'polypeptide(L)'
;ADRGLPFLHVSTDYVFDGSPGPRHPGDPTAPLNAYGRTKLAGEQAVRASGAAHVILRTSWVFSAHGANFVKTMLRLGAARDEIAVVADQIGGPPPAAAIAKACLTLAEALRRDPGKSGTHHFCGAPAVSWADFARAIMDQAALPARVRDIPAADYPTPARRPADSRLDCSQLATEFGIIQPDWRTHLAAVIAQLKGA
;
A
#
# COMPACT_ATOMS: atom_id res chain seq x y z
N ALA A 1 9.79 5.71 24.08
CA ALA A 1 10.76 5.00 24.92
C ALA A 1 10.41 5.13 26.40
N ASP A 2 10.30 6.34 26.95
CA ASP A 2 10.21 6.62 28.39
C ASP A 2 9.01 5.95 29.10
N ARG A 3 7.95 5.65 28.37
CA ARG A 3 6.74 5.00 28.92
C ARG A 3 6.68 3.50 28.65
N GLY A 4 7.68 2.91 27.99
CA GLY A 4 7.67 1.48 27.62
C GLY A 4 6.54 1.05 26.69
N LEU A 5 5.88 1.99 26.00
CA LEU A 5 4.78 1.69 25.08
C LEU A 5 5.34 1.30 23.70
N PRO A 6 4.79 0.25 23.06
CA PRO A 6 5.15 -0.09 21.71
C PRO A 6 4.70 1.00 20.72
N PHE A 7 5.53 1.27 19.71
CA PHE A 7 5.26 2.29 18.71
C PHE A 7 5.10 1.66 17.32
N LEU A 8 3.99 1.92 16.64
CA LEU A 8 3.78 1.52 15.27
C LEU A 8 3.87 2.73 14.33
N HIS A 9 4.73 2.60 13.32
CA HIS A 9 4.91 3.61 12.28
C HIS A 9 4.52 3.03 10.92
N VAL A 10 3.41 3.53 10.35
CA VAL A 10 3.05 3.18 8.98
C VAL A 10 3.93 3.98 8.03
N SER A 11 4.70 3.26 7.19
CA SER A 11 5.59 3.81 6.18
C SER A 11 5.13 3.44 4.77
N THR A 12 5.99 3.53 3.78
CA THR A 12 5.65 3.46 2.36
C THR A 12 6.70 2.68 1.55
N ASP A 13 6.27 2.07 0.45
CA ASP A 13 7.09 1.55 -0.64
C ASP A 13 7.97 2.64 -1.29
N TYR A 14 7.59 3.91 -1.21
CA TYR A 14 8.34 5.05 -1.76
C TYR A 14 9.69 5.30 -1.08
N VAL A 15 10.05 4.56 -0.05
CA VAL A 15 11.42 4.54 0.47
C VAL A 15 12.40 3.83 -0.48
N PHE A 16 11.90 3.10 -1.47
CA PHE A 16 12.67 2.42 -2.50
C PHE A 16 12.68 3.19 -3.82
N ASP A 17 13.60 2.82 -4.70
CA ASP A 17 13.81 3.43 -6.03
C ASP A 17 12.87 2.92 -7.13
N GLY A 18 12.10 1.87 -6.85
CA GLY A 18 11.21 1.25 -7.83
C GLY A 18 11.93 0.36 -8.86
N SER A 19 13.13 -0.10 -8.59
CA SER A 19 13.79 -1.11 -9.42
C SER A 19 12.99 -2.43 -9.42
N PRO A 20 13.07 -3.22 -10.51
CA PRO A 20 12.23 -4.41 -10.69
C PRO A 20 12.40 -5.45 -9.58
N GLY A 21 11.28 -6.06 -9.20
CA GLY A 21 11.17 -7.15 -8.23
C GLY A 21 10.63 -6.71 -6.86
N PRO A 22 10.04 -7.67 -6.12
CA PRO A 22 9.56 -7.37 -4.78
C PRO A 22 10.72 -7.04 -3.85
N ARG A 23 10.58 -5.98 -3.06
CA ARG A 23 11.58 -5.52 -2.10
C ARG A 23 11.42 -6.22 -0.76
N HIS A 24 12.53 -6.65 -0.17
CA HIS A 24 12.60 -7.16 1.20
C HIS A 24 12.73 -6.01 2.21
N PRO A 25 12.30 -6.19 3.48
CA PRO A 25 12.42 -5.15 4.51
C PRO A 25 13.86 -4.65 4.74
N GLY A 26 14.86 -5.52 4.56
CA GLY A 26 16.28 -5.20 4.72
C GLY A 26 16.97 -4.62 3.49
N ASP A 27 16.28 -4.50 2.35
CA ASP A 27 16.89 -3.96 1.13
C ASP A 27 17.29 -2.49 1.28
N PRO A 28 18.32 -2.04 0.56
CA PRO A 28 18.74 -0.65 0.54
C PRO A 28 17.62 0.29 0.10
N THR A 29 17.45 1.38 0.83
CA THR A 29 16.46 2.42 0.53
C THR A 29 17.09 3.53 -0.34
N ALA A 30 16.32 4.01 -1.35
CA ALA A 30 16.73 5.08 -2.26
C ALA A 30 15.51 5.87 -2.77
N PRO A 31 14.89 6.71 -1.92
CA PRO A 31 13.62 7.37 -2.24
C PRO A 31 13.77 8.39 -3.37
N LEU A 32 12.88 8.31 -4.38
CA LEU A 32 12.91 9.14 -5.57
C LEU A 32 12.34 10.55 -5.37
N ASN A 33 11.54 10.77 -4.34
CA ASN A 33 10.79 12.01 -4.13
C ASN A 33 10.81 12.47 -2.66
N ALA A 34 10.30 13.67 -2.39
CA ALA A 34 10.27 14.26 -1.06
C ALA A 34 9.43 13.43 -0.07
N TYR A 35 8.29 12.88 -0.51
CA TYR A 35 7.45 12.02 0.33
C TYR A 35 8.23 10.81 0.83
N GLY A 36 8.88 10.06 -0.07
CA GLY A 36 9.70 8.91 0.30
C GLY A 36 10.84 9.30 1.27
N ARG A 37 11.53 10.42 0.99
CA ARG A 37 12.60 10.91 1.89
C ARG A 37 12.10 11.26 3.28
N THR A 38 10.97 11.95 3.40
CA THR A 38 10.41 12.31 4.72
C THR A 38 9.92 11.09 5.50
N LYS A 39 9.32 10.11 4.79
CA LYS A 39 8.92 8.84 5.42
C LYS A 39 10.13 8.04 5.89
N LEU A 40 11.20 7.97 5.09
CA LEU A 40 12.45 7.32 5.49
C LEU A 40 13.11 8.01 6.71
N ALA A 41 13.12 9.33 6.75
CA ALA A 41 13.61 10.08 7.91
C ALA A 41 12.79 9.76 9.17
N GLY A 42 11.46 9.59 9.03
CA GLY A 42 10.59 9.13 10.11
C GLY A 42 10.94 7.71 10.59
N GLU A 43 11.22 6.77 9.66
CA GLU A 43 11.69 5.42 10.02
C GLU A 43 13.01 5.46 10.81
N GLN A 44 13.96 6.30 10.37
CA GLN A 44 15.25 6.47 11.02
C GLN A 44 15.08 7.02 12.45
N ALA A 45 14.22 8.02 12.63
CA ALA A 45 13.92 8.59 13.94
C ALA A 45 13.27 7.56 14.89
N VAL A 46 12.35 6.73 14.37
CA VAL A 46 11.74 5.65 15.15
C VAL A 46 12.80 4.64 15.61
N ARG A 47 13.69 4.19 14.72
CA ARG A 47 14.77 3.27 15.08
C ARG A 47 15.72 3.88 16.12
N ALA A 48 16.09 5.15 15.94
CA ALA A 48 16.99 5.87 16.84
C ALA A 48 16.40 6.11 18.24
N SER A 49 15.07 6.07 18.40
CA SER A 49 14.41 6.27 19.69
C SER A 49 14.67 5.16 20.71
N GLY A 50 15.11 3.97 20.28
CA GLY A 50 15.28 2.79 21.13
C GLY A 50 13.97 2.20 21.69
N ALA A 51 12.81 2.74 21.32
CA ALA A 51 11.52 2.19 21.72
C ALA A 51 11.24 0.85 21.01
N ALA A 52 10.50 -0.04 21.67
CA ALA A 52 9.92 -1.19 20.97
C ALA A 52 9.02 -0.70 19.85
N HIS A 53 9.30 -1.10 18.59
CA HIS A 53 8.61 -0.53 17.44
C HIS A 53 8.39 -1.52 16.29
N VAL A 54 7.33 -1.28 15.53
CA VAL A 54 7.19 -1.81 14.17
C VAL A 54 7.09 -0.65 13.19
N ILE A 55 7.92 -0.72 12.15
CA ILE A 55 7.78 0.09 10.94
C ILE A 55 7.09 -0.80 9.91
N LEU A 56 5.86 -0.45 9.53
CA LEU A 56 5.07 -1.20 8.55
C LEU A 56 5.02 -0.44 7.23
N ARG A 57 5.82 -0.85 6.25
CA ARG A 57 5.78 -0.29 4.90
C ARG A 57 4.63 -0.89 4.13
N THR A 58 3.87 -0.04 3.46
CA THR A 58 2.71 -0.43 2.65
C THR A 58 2.67 0.39 1.35
N SER A 59 1.79 0.00 0.41
CA SER A 59 1.64 0.65 -0.89
C SER A 59 0.17 0.72 -1.28
N TRP A 60 -0.23 1.65 -2.14
CA TRP A 60 -1.50 1.66 -2.89
C TRP A 60 -2.78 1.45 -2.06
N VAL A 61 -2.84 1.97 -0.85
CA VAL A 61 -3.94 1.77 0.09
C VAL A 61 -5.27 2.27 -0.47
N PHE A 62 -6.32 1.46 -0.33
CA PHE A 62 -7.68 1.83 -0.71
C PHE A 62 -8.69 1.60 0.43
N SER A 63 -9.82 2.32 0.37
CA SER A 63 -10.87 2.27 1.40
C SER A 63 -12.17 2.89 0.87
N ALA A 64 -13.28 2.63 1.53
CA ALA A 64 -14.53 3.40 1.35
C ALA A 64 -14.41 4.83 1.90
N HIS A 65 -13.43 5.09 2.79
CA HIS A 65 -13.23 6.39 3.43
C HIS A 65 -12.11 7.19 2.77
N GLY A 66 -12.18 8.52 2.89
CA GLY A 66 -11.17 9.44 2.36
C GLY A 66 -11.10 9.45 0.83
N ALA A 67 -10.09 10.12 0.27
CA ALA A 67 -9.78 10.13 -1.15
C ALA A 67 -8.78 9.02 -1.48
N ASN A 68 -9.05 8.23 -2.52
CA ASN A 68 -8.16 7.16 -2.98
C ASN A 68 -8.44 6.80 -4.44
N PHE A 69 -7.62 5.92 -5.02
CA PHE A 69 -7.70 5.52 -6.41
C PHE A 69 -9.05 4.87 -6.76
N VAL A 70 -9.59 3.97 -5.91
CA VAL A 70 -10.87 3.29 -6.16
C VAL A 70 -11.99 4.32 -6.32
N LYS A 71 -12.13 5.26 -5.38
CA LYS A 71 -13.17 6.31 -5.44
C LYS A 71 -12.99 7.24 -6.66
N THR A 72 -11.75 7.52 -7.03
CA THR A 72 -11.43 8.29 -8.23
C THR A 72 -11.88 7.55 -9.48
N MET A 73 -11.57 6.25 -9.60
CA MET A 73 -11.97 5.43 -10.74
C MET A 73 -13.49 5.26 -10.85
N LEU A 74 -14.18 5.04 -9.73
CA LEU A 74 -15.64 4.97 -9.72
C LEU A 74 -16.29 6.27 -10.24
N ARG A 75 -15.79 7.41 -9.77
CA ARG A 75 -16.28 8.72 -10.24
C ARG A 75 -16.01 8.96 -11.71
N LEU A 76 -14.81 8.63 -12.20
CA LEU A 76 -14.45 8.81 -13.60
C LEU A 76 -15.20 7.83 -14.50
N GLY A 77 -15.33 6.56 -14.08
CA GLY A 77 -16.03 5.53 -14.84
C GLY A 77 -17.53 5.76 -14.98
N ALA A 78 -18.13 6.49 -14.03
CA ALA A 78 -19.52 6.94 -14.17
C ALA A 78 -19.71 8.15 -15.10
N ALA A 79 -18.64 8.90 -15.39
CA ALA A 79 -18.69 10.17 -16.12
C ALA A 79 -18.03 10.14 -17.51
N ARG A 80 -17.36 9.05 -17.89
CA ARG A 80 -16.56 8.96 -19.12
C ARG A 80 -16.70 7.59 -19.76
N ASP A 81 -16.62 7.54 -21.09
CA ASP A 81 -16.61 6.29 -21.85
C ASP A 81 -15.22 5.63 -21.85
N GLU A 82 -14.16 6.42 -21.68
CA GLU A 82 -12.78 5.94 -21.64
C GLU A 82 -11.94 6.68 -20.58
N ILE A 83 -11.07 5.94 -19.92
CA ILE A 83 -10.12 6.45 -18.92
C ILE A 83 -8.72 5.94 -19.26
N ALA A 84 -7.77 6.86 -19.49
CA ALA A 84 -6.36 6.52 -19.64
C ALA A 84 -5.73 6.27 -18.27
N VAL A 85 -5.10 5.10 -18.09
CA VAL A 85 -4.49 4.69 -16.82
C VAL A 85 -3.11 4.08 -17.08
N VAL A 86 -2.16 4.39 -16.20
CA VAL A 86 -0.77 3.90 -16.25
C VAL A 86 -0.73 2.38 -16.13
N ALA A 87 -0.08 1.70 -17.06
CA ALA A 87 0.00 0.23 -17.14
C ALA A 87 1.38 -0.34 -16.78
N ASP A 88 2.41 0.49 -16.73
CA ASP A 88 3.82 0.11 -16.49
C ASP A 88 4.28 0.36 -15.04
N GLN A 89 3.36 0.65 -14.12
CA GLN A 89 3.60 0.67 -12.69
C GLN A 89 2.87 -0.50 -12.03
N ILE A 90 3.58 -1.25 -11.17
CA ILE A 90 3.09 -2.48 -10.54
C ILE A 90 3.15 -2.36 -9.02
N GLY A 91 2.11 -2.82 -8.33
CA GLY A 91 2.03 -2.85 -6.87
C GLY A 91 1.00 -3.84 -6.35
N GLY A 92 0.82 -3.89 -5.04
CA GLY A 92 -0.18 -4.75 -4.40
C GLY A 92 -1.10 -3.91 -3.50
N PRO A 93 -2.30 -3.50 -3.96
CA PRO A 93 -3.17 -2.61 -3.19
C PRO A 93 -3.80 -3.31 -1.98
N PRO A 94 -3.48 -2.92 -0.73
CA PRO A 94 -4.17 -3.43 0.45
C PRO A 94 -5.37 -2.57 0.82
N PRO A 95 -6.46 -3.16 1.36
CA PRO A 95 -7.52 -2.40 1.97
C PRO A 95 -7.05 -1.82 3.31
N ALA A 96 -7.43 -0.58 3.63
CA ALA A 96 -7.05 0.08 4.88
C ALA A 96 -7.48 -0.71 6.13
N ALA A 97 -8.62 -1.40 6.07
CA ALA A 97 -9.10 -2.26 7.15
C ALA A 97 -8.15 -3.42 7.45
N ALA A 98 -7.51 -4.02 6.43
CA ALA A 98 -6.52 -5.07 6.63
C ALA A 98 -5.23 -4.53 7.26
N ILE A 99 -4.79 -3.34 6.86
CA ILE A 99 -3.64 -2.66 7.50
C ILE A 99 -3.96 -2.40 8.98
N ALA A 100 -5.15 -1.88 9.30
CA ALA A 100 -5.57 -1.62 10.67
C ALA A 100 -5.55 -2.91 11.51
N LYS A 101 -6.09 -4.01 10.98
CA LYS A 101 -6.04 -5.33 11.64
C LYS A 101 -4.60 -5.79 11.87
N ALA A 102 -3.73 -5.66 10.87
CA ALA A 102 -2.31 -5.99 10.99
C ALA A 102 -1.65 -5.15 12.09
N CYS A 103 -1.90 -3.84 12.13
CA CYS A 103 -1.37 -2.94 13.15
C CYS A 103 -1.80 -3.37 14.57
N LEU A 104 -3.06 -3.76 14.78
CA LEU A 104 -3.53 -4.24 16.10
C LEU A 104 -2.83 -5.52 16.52
N THR A 105 -2.68 -6.49 15.60
CA THR A 105 -1.96 -7.74 15.85
C THR A 105 -0.50 -7.48 16.21
N LEU A 106 0.16 -6.58 15.47
CA LEU A 106 1.56 -6.21 15.71
C LEU A 106 1.74 -5.48 17.05
N ALA A 107 0.81 -4.56 17.39
CA ALA A 107 0.84 -3.85 18.66
C ALA A 107 0.72 -4.82 19.84
N GLU A 108 -0.15 -5.81 19.73
CA GLU A 108 -0.31 -6.82 20.76
C GLU A 108 0.92 -7.73 20.88
N ALA A 109 1.50 -8.12 19.74
CA ALA A 109 2.73 -8.93 19.73
C ALA A 109 3.90 -8.18 20.37
N LEU A 110 4.12 -6.90 20.02
CA LEU A 110 5.15 -6.05 20.63
C LEU A 110 4.95 -5.83 22.14
N ARG A 111 3.70 -5.74 22.59
CA ARG A 111 3.40 -5.59 24.01
C ARG A 111 3.78 -6.85 24.80
N ARG A 112 3.66 -8.05 24.19
CA ARG A 112 4.04 -9.33 24.79
C ARG A 112 5.55 -9.58 24.72
N ASP A 113 6.14 -9.20 23.59
CA ASP A 113 7.55 -9.43 23.28
C ASP A 113 8.15 -8.24 22.52
N PRO A 114 8.78 -7.28 23.23
CA PRO A 114 9.47 -6.14 22.61
C PRO A 114 10.60 -6.54 21.65
N GLY A 115 11.15 -7.76 21.78
CA GLY A 115 12.16 -8.32 20.88
C GLY A 115 11.68 -8.51 19.44
N LYS A 116 10.36 -8.48 19.20
CA LYS A 116 9.76 -8.50 17.87
C LYS A 116 9.76 -7.14 17.16
N SER A 117 10.53 -6.18 17.66
CA SER A 117 10.73 -4.90 17.00
C SER A 117 11.40 -5.07 15.64
N GLY A 118 10.95 -4.29 14.64
CA GLY A 118 11.54 -4.39 13.31
C GLY A 118 10.81 -3.59 12.23
N THR A 119 11.33 -3.74 11.01
CA THR A 119 10.69 -3.21 9.81
C THR A 119 10.06 -4.38 9.04
N HIS A 120 8.79 -4.22 8.68
CA HIS A 120 8.02 -5.24 7.99
C HIS A 120 7.28 -4.64 6.81
N HIS A 121 6.90 -5.48 5.86
CA HIS A 121 6.12 -5.11 4.68
C HIS A 121 4.72 -5.69 4.74
N PHE A 122 3.71 -4.90 4.32
CA PHE A 122 2.34 -5.37 4.19
C PHE A 122 1.67 -4.72 2.99
N CYS A 123 1.30 -5.52 2.01
CA CYS A 123 0.54 -5.10 0.83
C CYS A 123 -0.48 -6.17 0.44
N GLY A 124 -1.36 -5.83 -0.50
CA GLY A 124 -2.33 -6.78 -1.07
C GLY A 124 -1.67 -7.73 -2.07
N ALA A 125 -2.36 -8.84 -2.36
CA ALA A 125 -1.99 -9.82 -3.38
C ALA A 125 -3.20 -10.13 -4.27
N PRO A 126 -2.96 -10.56 -5.53
CA PRO A 126 -1.69 -10.57 -6.25
C PRO A 126 -1.22 -9.16 -6.61
N ALA A 127 0.02 -9.03 -7.08
CA ALA A 127 0.49 -7.78 -7.67
C ALA A 127 -0.30 -7.45 -8.95
N VAL A 128 -0.49 -6.16 -9.23
CA VAL A 128 -1.34 -5.67 -10.31
C VAL A 128 -0.81 -4.32 -10.83
N SER A 129 -1.06 -4.00 -12.12
CA SER A 129 -0.84 -2.65 -12.64
C SER A 129 -1.97 -1.69 -12.20
N TRP A 130 -1.73 -0.37 -12.28
CA TRP A 130 -2.83 0.59 -12.05
C TRP A 130 -3.94 0.41 -13.08
N ALA A 131 -3.61 0.11 -14.34
CA ALA A 131 -4.58 -0.12 -15.40
C ALA A 131 -5.43 -1.36 -15.12
N ASP A 132 -4.83 -2.47 -14.72
CA ASP A 132 -5.58 -3.70 -14.40
C ASP A 132 -6.38 -3.55 -13.10
N PHE A 133 -5.87 -2.80 -12.13
CA PHE A 133 -6.65 -2.46 -10.93
C PHE A 133 -7.87 -1.59 -11.29
N ALA A 134 -7.71 -0.62 -12.21
CA ALA A 134 -8.83 0.18 -12.73
C ALA A 134 -9.87 -0.68 -13.47
N ARG A 135 -9.43 -1.64 -14.32
CA ARG A 135 -10.34 -2.61 -14.98
C ARG A 135 -11.16 -3.40 -13.96
N ALA A 136 -10.50 -3.95 -12.96
CA ALA A 136 -11.20 -4.68 -11.90
C ALA A 136 -12.22 -3.82 -11.14
N ILE A 137 -11.93 -2.51 -10.97
CA ILE A 137 -12.89 -1.57 -10.38
C ILE A 137 -14.09 -1.37 -11.31
N MET A 138 -13.89 -1.18 -12.63
CA MET A 138 -14.97 -1.03 -13.60
C MET A 138 -15.85 -2.28 -13.61
N ASP A 139 -15.24 -3.47 -13.72
CA ASP A 139 -15.94 -4.74 -13.77
C ASP A 139 -16.79 -4.98 -12.51
N GLN A 140 -16.19 -4.83 -11.32
CA GLN A 140 -16.91 -5.08 -10.06
C GLN A 140 -17.98 -4.02 -9.75
N ALA A 141 -17.81 -2.81 -10.26
CA ALA A 141 -18.79 -1.74 -10.12
C ALA A 141 -19.91 -1.80 -11.19
N ALA A 142 -19.76 -2.65 -12.22
CA ALA A 142 -20.61 -2.70 -13.42
C ALA A 142 -20.66 -1.36 -14.16
N LEU A 143 -19.50 -0.71 -14.30
CA LEU A 143 -19.35 0.55 -15.04
C LEU A 143 -18.88 0.29 -16.48
N PRO A 144 -19.45 0.98 -17.50
CA PRO A 144 -19.16 0.72 -18.91
C PRO A 144 -17.83 1.31 -19.40
N ALA A 145 -17.19 2.17 -18.64
CA ALA A 145 -15.99 2.87 -19.05
C ALA A 145 -14.84 1.92 -19.40
N ARG A 146 -14.22 2.12 -20.55
CA ARG A 146 -13.04 1.38 -20.97
C ARG A 146 -11.78 1.96 -20.34
N VAL A 147 -10.87 1.09 -19.92
CA VAL A 147 -9.54 1.48 -19.45
C VAL A 147 -8.54 1.34 -20.59
N ARG A 148 -7.95 2.47 -21.01
CA ARG A 148 -6.89 2.52 -22.01
C ARG A 148 -5.53 2.61 -21.32
N ASP A 149 -4.63 1.71 -21.70
CA ASP A 149 -3.26 1.68 -21.18
C ASP A 149 -2.45 2.86 -21.71
N ILE A 150 -1.70 3.48 -20.81
CA ILE A 150 -0.68 4.47 -21.14
C ILE A 150 0.60 4.16 -20.33
N PRO A 151 1.78 4.47 -20.87
CA PRO A 151 3.00 4.44 -20.08
C PRO A 151 3.01 5.59 -19.05
N ALA A 152 3.76 5.43 -17.95
CA ALA A 152 3.92 6.48 -16.94
C ALA A 152 4.52 7.78 -17.50
N ALA A 153 5.30 7.69 -18.57
CA ALA A 153 5.86 8.84 -19.28
C ALA A 153 4.77 9.76 -19.88
N ASP A 154 3.63 9.21 -20.28
CA ASP A 154 2.49 9.95 -20.85
C ASP A 154 1.55 10.51 -19.75
N TYR A 155 1.84 10.25 -18.49
CA TYR A 155 1.09 10.77 -17.34
C TYR A 155 2.01 11.59 -16.42
N PRO A 156 2.44 12.79 -16.82
CA PRO A 156 3.36 13.57 -16.04
C PRO A 156 2.76 13.95 -14.68
N THR A 157 3.51 13.65 -13.62
CA THR A 157 3.16 14.04 -12.26
C THR A 157 4.30 14.88 -11.67
N PRO A 158 4.02 15.84 -10.73
CA PRO A 158 5.05 16.66 -10.12
C PRO A 158 6.14 15.86 -9.39
N ALA A 159 5.78 14.65 -8.90
CA ALA A 159 6.69 13.77 -8.19
C ALA A 159 6.95 12.49 -8.98
N ARG A 160 8.22 12.10 -9.12
CA ARG A 160 8.60 10.81 -9.68
C ARG A 160 8.08 9.68 -8.79
N ARG A 161 7.43 8.69 -9.38
CA ARG A 161 6.88 7.52 -8.69
C ARG A 161 7.69 6.27 -9.01
N PRO A 162 7.82 5.32 -8.05
CA PRO A 162 8.41 4.01 -8.32
C PRO A 162 7.65 3.28 -9.43
N ALA A 163 8.38 2.64 -10.36
CA ALA A 163 7.78 1.77 -11.37
C ALA A 163 7.34 0.44 -10.76
N ASP A 164 8.08 -0.06 -9.79
CA ASP A 164 7.77 -1.28 -9.07
C ASP A 164 7.62 -1.00 -7.57
N SER A 165 6.41 -1.18 -7.07
CA SER A 165 5.99 -1.00 -5.68
C SER A 165 5.72 -2.33 -4.97
N ARG A 166 6.16 -3.46 -5.52
CA ARG A 166 5.98 -4.77 -4.92
C ARG A 166 6.83 -4.91 -3.66
N LEU A 167 6.20 -5.41 -2.61
CA LEU A 167 6.81 -5.63 -1.30
C LEU A 167 6.76 -7.12 -0.95
N ASP A 168 7.87 -7.69 -0.51
CA ASP A 168 7.88 -9.02 0.07
C ASP A 168 7.34 -8.99 1.49
N CYS A 169 6.23 -9.69 1.72
CA CYS A 169 5.54 -9.78 2.99
C CYS A 169 5.75 -11.12 3.71
N SER A 170 6.64 -11.97 3.21
CA SER A 170 6.86 -13.33 3.74
C SER A 170 7.29 -13.35 5.20
N GLN A 171 8.14 -12.41 5.60
CA GLN A 171 8.59 -12.27 6.97
C GLN A 171 7.41 -11.99 7.92
N LEU A 172 6.49 -11.11 7.53
CA LEU A 172 5.31 -10.78 8.34
C LEU A 172 4.39 -11.99 8.52
N ALA A 173 4.23 -12.80 7.47
CA ALA A 173 3.48 -14.04 7.52
C ALA A 173 4.12 -15.07 8.46
N THR A 174 5.45 -15.24 8.38
CA THR A 174 6.19 -16.21 9.18
C THR A 174 6.23 -15.84 10.66
N GLU A 175 6.49 -14.57 10.98
CA GLU A 175 6.71 -14.12 12.36
C GLU A 175 5.42 -13.83 13.13
N PHE A 176 4.37 -13.38 12.43
CA PHE A 176 3.13 -12.91 13.06
C PHE A 176 1.87 -13.62 12.56
N GLY A 177 1.98 -14.53 11.58
CA GLY A 177 0.82 -15.18 10.96
C GLY A 177 -0.07 -14.23 10.16
N ILE A 178 0.43 -13.06 9.78
CA ILE A 178 -0.31 -12.04 9.03
C ILE A 178 -0.12 -12.27 7.54
N ILE A 179 -1.17 -12.73 6.86
CA ILE A 179 -1.15 -13.06 5.43
C ILE A 179 -1.63 -11.86 4.61
N GLN A 180 -1.04 -11.68 3.42
CA GLN A 180 -1.47 -10.68 2.44
C GLN A 180 -2.93 -10.90 2.06
N PRO A 181 -3.79 -9.86 2.09
CA PRO A 181 -5.17 -9.98 1.66
C PRO A 181 -5.27 -10.08 0.14
N ASP A 182 -6.20 -10.90 -0.36
CA ASP A 182 -6.64 -10.78 -1.76
C ASP A 182 -7.42 -9.49 -1.92
N TRP A 183 -6.83 -8.52 -2.60
CA TRP A 183 -7.45 -7.21 -2.79
C TRP A 183 -8.76 -7.26 -3.57
N ARG A 184 -8.99 -8.27 -4.42
CA ARG A 184 -10.20 -8.40 -5.25
C ARG A 184 -11.44 -8.60 -4.38
N THR A 185 -11.36 -9.46 -3.39
CA THR A 185 -12.44 -9.70 -2.42
C THR A 185 -12.74 -8.45 -1.61
N HIS A 186 -11.70 -7.76 -1.16
CA HIS A 186 -11.85 -6.53 -0.39
C HIS A 186 -12.35 -5.35 -1.23
N LEU A 187 -11.99 -5.31 -2.52
CA LEU A 187 -12.50 -4.31 -3.46
C LEU A 187 -14.02 -4.44 -3.60
N ALA A 188 -14.54 -5.67 -3.77
CA ALA A 188 -15.98 -5.92 -3.82
C ALA A 188 -16.71 -5.38 -2.58
N ALA A 189 -16.15 -5.64 -1.39
CA ALA A 189 -16.71 -5.15 -0.14
C ALA A 189 -16.72 -3.61 -0.05
N VAL A 190 -15.62 -2.95 -0.47
CA VAL A 190 -15.51 -1.49 -0.50
C VAL A 190 -16.51 -0.89 -1.49
N ILE A 191 -16.66 -1.46 -2.69
CA ILE A 191 -17.63 -1.01 -3.69
C ILE A 191 -19.06 -1.17 -3.17
N ALA A 192 -19.39 -2.29 -2.54
CA ALA A 192 -20.71 -2.52 -1.94
C ALA A 192 -21.02 -1.48 -0.85
N GLN A 193 -20.06 -1.18 0.02
CA GLN A 193 -20.20 -0.14 1.04
C GLN A 193 -20.44 1.25 0.44
N LEU A 194 -19.77 1.59 -0.67
CA LEU A 194 -19.93 2.88 -1.34
C LEU A 194 -21.25 3.02 -2.10
N LYS A 195 -21.85 1.90 -2.54
CA LYS A 195 -23.16 1.89 -3.21
C LYS A 195 -24.34 1.91 -2.21
N GLY A 196 -24.10 1.47 -0.98
CA GLY A 196 -25.12 1.45 0.09
C GLY A 196 -25.11 2.67 1.02
N ALA A 197 -24.20 3.59 0.80
CA ALA A 197 -24.09 4.87 1.54
C ALA A 197 -24.66 6.00 0.68
#